data_5769cacd7e16dc84bffbac97a2d1192d
#
_entry.id   5769cacd7e16dc84bffbac97a2d1192d
#
_cell.length_a   1.000
_cell.length_b   1.000
_cell.length_c   1.000
_cell.angle_alpha   90.00
_cell.angle_beta   90.00
_cell.angle_gamma   90.00
#
_symmetry.space_group_name_H-M   'P 1'
#
loop_
_entity.id
_entity.type
_entity.pdbx_description
1 polymer ?
#
loop_
_entity_poly.entity_id
_entity_poly.type
_entity_poly.pdbx_seq_one_letter_code
_entity_poly.pdbx_strand_id
1 'polypeptide(L)' 'MAYNVDSKQKVNEVIELIKNAGGTIVKEPQEVFGGGYHAYFADLDGYYWEVAWGPDFKYDENGLLQF' A
#
# COMPACT_ATOMS: atom_id res chain seq x y z
N MET A 1 9.84 -3.40 -1.51
CA MET A 1 8.85 -4.46 -1.23
C MET A 1 7.45 -3.93 -1.46
N ALA A 2 6.50 -4.80 -1.78
CA ALA A 2 5.14 -4.37 -2.08
C ALA A 2 4.15 -5.04 -1.12
N TYR A 3 3.15 -4.27 -0.69
CA TYR A 3 2.09 -4.75 0.18
C TYR A 3 0.76 -4.46 -0.50
N ASN A 4 0.07 -5.50 -0.96
CA ASN A 4 -1.17 -5.34 -1.72
C ASN A 4 -2.37 -5.55 -0.79
N VAL A 5 -3.32 -4.62 -0.86
CA VAL A 5 -4.49 -4.60 0.00
C VAL A 5 -5.77 -4.68 -0.82
N ASP A 6 -6.89 -4.94 -0.16
CA ASP A 6 -8.15 -5.25 -0.81
C ASP A 6 -9.10 -4.05 -0.94
N SER A 7 -8.68 -2.87 -0.55
CA SER A 7 -9.48 -1.65 -0.72
C SER A 7 -8.63 -0.40 -0.62
N LYS A 8 -9.16 0.72 -1.15
CA LYS A 8 -8.51 2.03 -1.01
C LYS A 8 -8.40 2.44 0.45
N GLN A 9 -9.43 2.13 1.24
CA GLN A 9 -9.43 2.45 2.66
C GLN A 9 -8.27 1.76 3.37
N LYS A 10 -7.94 0.53 2.99
CA LYS A 10 -6.81 -0.19 3.57
C LYS A 10 -5.48 0.49 3.28
N VAL A 11 -5.31 1.07 2.10
CA VAL A 11 -4.11 1.85 1.78
C VAL A 11 -3.98 3.00 2.79
N ASN A 12 -5.06 3.75 2.99
CA ASN A 12 -5.05 4.87 3.94
C ASN A 12 -4.78 4.40 5.36
N GLU A 13 -5.36 3.27 5.78
CA GLU A 13 -5.14 2.72 7.12
C GLU A 13 -3.69 2.33 7.35
N VAL A 14 -3.06 1.69 6.37
CA VAL A 14 -1.64 1.31 6.47
C VAL A 14 -0.78 2.56 6.61
N ILE A 15 -1.03 3.59 5.81
CA ILE A 15 -0.27 4.83 5.89
C ILE A 15 -0.43 5.51 7.24
N GLU A 16 -1.64 5.53 7.80
CA GLU A 16 -1.85 6.09 9.13
C GLU A 16 -1.11 5.30 10.21
N LEU A 17 -1.10 3.98 10.12
CA LEU A 17 -0.33 3.15 11.03
C LEU A 17 1.17 3.47 10.96
N ILE A 18 1.70 3.64 9.76
CA ILE A 18 3.10 3.95 9.56
C ILE A 18 3.45 5.32 10.16
N LYS A 19 2.60 6.33 9.94
CA LYS A 19 2.79 7.65 10.53
C LYS A 19 2.83 7.58 12.05
N ASN A 20 1.90 6.84 12.64
CA ASN A 20 1.79 6.71 14.09
C ASN A 20 2.96 5.92 14.69
N ALA A 21 3.56 5.02 13.90
CA ALA A 21 4.70 4.22 14.32
C ALA A 21 6.05 4.93 14.11
N GLY A 22 6.04 6.15 13.57
CA GLY A 22 7.26 6.92 13.35
C GLY A 22 7.95 6.66 12.02
N GLY A 23 7.31 5.94 11.11
CA GLY A 23 7.83 5.73 9.76
C GLY A 23 7.73 6.99 8.90
N THR A 24 8.42 6.99 7.77
CA THR A 24 8.46 8.13 6.86
C THR A 24 7.58 7.86 5.65
N ILE A 25 6.68 8.80 5.34
CA ILE A 25 5.86 8.69 4.13
C ILE A 25 6.65 9.31 3.00
N VAL A 26 7.00 8.48 2.02
CA VAL A 26 7.75 8.90 0.84
C VAL A 26 6.81 9.50 -0.19
N LYS A 27 5.62 8.90 -0.35
CA LYS A 27 4.61 9.38 -1.28
C LYS A 27 3.23 9.12 -0.69
N GLU A 28 2.45 10.18 -0.52
CA GLU A 28 1.11 10.09 0.04
C GLU A 28 0.20 9.26 -0.87
N PRO A 29 -0.87 8.65 -0.31
CA PRO A 29 -1.82 7.88 -1.12
C PRO A 29 -2.37 8.71 -2.27
N GLN A 30 -2.39 8.13 -3.46
CA GLN A 30 -2.90 8.80 -4.65
C GLN A 30 -3.42 7.77 -5.64
N GLU A 31 -4.35 8.23 -6.49
CA GLU A 31 -4.85 7.40 -7.56
C GLU A 31 -3.81 7.29 -8.68
N VAL A 32 -3.81 6.13 -9.34
CA VAL A 32 -2.93 5.89 -10.47
C VAL A 32 -3.74 5.53 -11.70
N PHE A 33 -3.11 5.61 -12.85
CA PHE A 33 -3.73 5.26 -14.11
C PHE A 33 -4.30 3.84 -14.06
N GLY A 34 -5.52 3.67 -14.54
CA GLY A 34 -6.19 2.38 -14.52
C GLY A 34 -7.06 2.13 -13.31
N GLY A 35 -7.25 3.14 -12.45
CA GLY A 35 -8.15 3.05 -11.30
C GLY A 35 -7.52 2.49 -10.03
N GLY A 36 -6.20 2.28 -10.04
CA GLY A 36 -5.50 1.83 -8.85
C GLY A 36 -5.27 2.95 -7.83
N TYR A 37 -4.76 2.58 -6.67
CA TYR A 37 -4.51 3.52 -5.57
C TYR A 37 -3.29 3.02 -4.81
N HIS A 38 -2.29 3.88 -4.59
CA HIS A 38 -1.06 3.44 -3.94
C HIS A 38 -0.40 4.53 -3.12
N ALA A 39 0.54 4.09 -2.27
CA ALA A 39 1.40 4.99 -1.49
C ALA A 39 2.74 4.31 -1.28
N TYR A 40 3.76 5.10 -0.97
CA TYR A 40 5.09 4.60 -0.65
C TYR A 40 5.52 5.11 0.70
N PHE A 41 6.18 4.26 1.46
CA PHE A 41 6.73 4.65 2.76
C PHE A 41 8.05 3.93 3.02
N ALA A 42 8.82 4.46 3.96
CA ALA A 42 10.03 3.82 4.45
C ALA A 42 9.82 3.43 5.91
N ASP A 43 10.24 2.23 6.28
CA ASP A 43 10.18 1.80 7.68
C ASP A 43 11.34 2.40 8.48
N LEU A 44 11.39 2.07 9.78
CA LEU A 44 12.41 2.61 10.67
C LEU A 44 13.81 2.14 10.32
N ASP A 45 13.94 1.04 9.59
CA ASP A 45 15.22 0.52 9.14
C ASP A 45 15.64 1.06 7.78
N GLY A 46 14.81 1.92 7.17
CA GLY A 46 15.12 2.56 5.90
C GLY A 46 14.71 1.78 4.67
N TYR A 47 14.00 0.68 4.82
CA TYR A 47 13.51 -0.10 3.69
C TYR A 47 12.27 0.55 3.10
N TYR A 48 12.22 0.62 1.77
CA TYR A 48 11.08 1.19 1.06
C TYR A 48 10.01 0.15 0.80
N TRP A 49 8.77 0.58 0.99
CA TRP A 49 7.59 -0.27 0.79
C TRP A 49 6.57 0.46 -0.07
N GLU A 50 5.89 -0.30 -0.92
CA GLU A 50 4.72 0.18 -1.63
C GLU A 50 3.49 -0.51 -1.01
N VAL A 51 2.44 0.27 -0.74
CA VAL A 51 1.13 -0.27 -0.42
C VAL A 51 0.19 0.12 -1.56
N ALA A 52 -0.52 -0.86 -2.12
CA ALA A 52 -1.28 -0.64 -3.34
C ALA A 52 -2.60 -1.42 -3.34
N TRP A 53 -3.60 -0.85 -4.01
CA TRP A 53 -4.86 -1.49 -4.33
C TRP A 53 -5.19 -1.23 -5.79
N GLY A 54 -5.81 -2.21 -6.45
CA GLY A 54 -6.30 -2.04 -7.82
C GLY A 54 -7.52 -2.91 -8.05
N PRO A 55 -8.52 -2.40 -8.82
CA PRO A 55 -9.76 -3.15 -9.04
C PRO A 55 -9.55 -4.44 -9.84
N ASP A 56 -8.46 -4.50 -10.61
CA ASP A 56 -8.14 -5.67 -11.43
C ASP A 56 -7.17 -6.63 -10.78
N PHE A 57 -6.73 -6.32 -9.55
CA PHE A 57 -5.83 -7.22 -8.83
C PHE A 57 -6.58 -8.46 -8.39
N LYS A 58 -5.97 -9.62 -8.59
CA LYS A 58 -6.51 -10.90 -8.15
C LYS A 58 -5.74 -11.38 -6.95
N TYR A 59 -6.48 -11.76 -5.91
CA TYR A 59 -5.88 -12.24 -4.67
C TYR A 59 -6.24 -13.72 -4.51
N ASP A 60 -5.31 -14.50 -3.96
CA ASP A 60 -5.58 -15.88 -3.63
C ASP A 60 -6.38 -15.97 -2.33
N GLU A 61 -6.67 -17.19 -1.86
CA GLU A 61 -7.45 -17.43 -0.64
C GLU A 61 -6.76 -16.91 0.62
N ASN A 62 -5.45 -16.63 0.55
CA ASN A 62 -4.69 -16.05 1.66
C ASN A 62 -4.56 -14.53 1.55
N GLY A 63 -5.19 -13.92 0.55
CA GLY A 63 -5.12 -12.48 0.33
C GLY A 63 -3.87 -12.01 -0.38
N LEU A 64 -3.09 -12.93 -0.95
CA LEU A 64 -1.88 -12.59 -1.70
C LEU A 64 -2.23 -12.32 -3.16
N LEU A 65 -1.57 -11.31 -3.74
CA LEU A 65 -1.79 -10.94 -5.13
C LEU A 65 -1.36 -12.06 -6.06
N GLN A 66 -2.24 -12.40 -7.01
CA GLN A 66 -1.95 -13.39 -8.06
C GLN A 66 -1.73 -12.67 -9.38
N PHE A 67 -0.76 -13.16 -10.12
CA PHE A 67 -0.46 -12.66 -11.46
C PHE A 67 -0.81 -13.70 -12.52
#